data_887b42dd8ef6b81733d69e7db2da8f41
#
_entry.id   887b42dd8ef6b81733d69e7db2da8f41
#
_cell.length_a   1.000
_cell.length_b   1.000
_cell.length_c   1.000
_cell.angle_alpha   90.00
_cell.angle_beta   90.00
_cell.angle_gamma   90.00
#
_symmetry.space_group_name_H-M   'P 1'
#
loop_
_entity.id
_entity.type
_entity.pdbx_description
1 polymer ?
#
loop_
_entity_poly.entity_id
_entity_poly.type
_entity_poly.pdbx_seq_one_letter_code
_entity_poly.pdbx_strand_id
1 'polypeptide(L)'
;FSFGIDYLITDNFSIGVSYERGDYASFKFVYKNDPVKTYQKSEYARGSLRRGDNQYTQLINNLEENGIGVKRLSENANSIGLQLTQVIHPNLRVVEEIINQSARDAGITKEIKKDIEIANLLAVSELDDAYNRTAQTIYERKTGRKVVTNTRLQFRPFIASREEFLKGALLVENNTEFIIRPNLFFNTNLKYSLADNFEDLYIPPVDVFPAQVRSDVKEYLNKMNDGGVLIGRAQFDYHLTPVLNHHIMASAGIFEDMFSGVGMEYLYFKPDTNYAFGIDVFTVRKRDYSWRFGHLDYENTLATANFYYRNYGTI
;
A
#
# COMPACT_ATOMS: atom_id res chain seq x y z
N PHE A 1 5.40 26.25 -0.67
CA PHE A 1 4.44 25.18 -0.90
C PHE A 1 4.73 24.51 -2.24
N SER A 2 4.24 23.27 -2.42
CA SER A 2 4.44 22.52 -3.66
C SER A 2 3.08 21.96 -4.11
N PHE A 3 2.87 21.88 -5.40
CA PHE A 3 1.72 21.20 -5.99
C PHE A 3 2.13 20.51 -7.30
N GLY A 4 1.42 19.45 -7.67
CA GLY A 4 1.68 18.73 -8.90
C GLY A 4 0.44 18.04 -9.42
N ILE A 5 0.46 17.71 -10.70
CA ILE A 5 -0.57 16.97 -11.40
C ILE A 5 0.12 15.85 -12.18
N ASP A 6 -0.27 14.60 -11.93
CA ASP A 6 0.10 13.45 -12.74
C ASP A 6 -1.11 13.02 -13.58
N TYR A 7 -0.90 12.84 -14.88
CA TYR A 7 -1.92 12.40 -15.81
C TYR A 7 -1.52 11.05 -16.44
N LEU A 8 -2.38 10.07 -16.31
CA LEU A 8 -2.21 8.75 -16.89
C LEU A 8 -2.72 8.76 -18.33
N ILE A 9 -1.81 8.69 -19.30
CA ILE A 9 -2.16 8.69 -20.74
C ILE A 9 -2.59 7.29 -21.16
N THR A 10 -1.85 6.27 -20.71
CA THR A 10 -2.17 4.83 -20.89
C THR A 10 -1.81 4.10 -19.60
N ASP A 11 -2.20 2.83 -19.49
CA ASP A 11 -1.84 2.00 -18.32
C ASP A 11 -0.33 1.93 -18.06
N ASN A 12 0.47 2.17 -19.09
CA ASN A 12 1.92 2.07 -19.05
C ASN A 12 2.64 3.42 -19.08
N PHE A 13 1.94 4.51 -19.41
CA PHE A 13 2.57 5.82 -19.61
C PHE A 13 1.83 6.93 -18.89
N SER A 14 2.54 7.63 -18.01
CA SER A 14 2.03 8.84 -17.36
C SER A 14 2.99 10.02 -17.52
N ILE A 15 2.41 11.21 -17.52
CA ILE A 15 3.13 12.47 -17.47
C ILE A 15 2.72 13.22 -16.20
N GLY A 16 3.67 13.94 -15.64
CA GLY A 16 3.43 14.78 -14.48
C GLY A 16 4.07 16.14 -14.63
N VAL A 17 3.45 17.13 -14.05
CA VAL A 17 3.98 18.47 -13.90
C VAL A 17 3.88 18.85 -12.44
N SER A 18 4.97 19.30 -11.85
CA SER A 18 4.96 19.79 -10.48
C SER A 18 5.64 21.16 -10.37
N TYR A 19 5.17 21.95 -9.43
CA TYR A 19 5.80 23.17 -9.00
C TYR A 19 6.21 23.00 -7.54
N GLU A 20 7.50 23.13 -7.27
CA GLU A 20 8.08 22.74 -5.99
C GLU A 20 8.77 23.93 -5.32
N ARG A 21 8.55 24.09 -4.02
CA ARG A 21 9.21 25.05 -3.14
C ARG A 21 9.10 26.53 -3.58
N GLY A 22 8.19 26.84 -4.50
CA GLY A 22 8.02 28.19 -5.02
C GLY A 22 9.00 28.61 -6.13
N ASP A 23 9.97 27.76 -6.52
CA ASP A 23 11.05 28.14 -7.44
C ASP A 23 11.27 27.16 -8.59
N TYR A 24 10.78 25.93 -8.51
CA TYR A 24 11.07 24.90 -9.49
C TYR A 24 9.82 24.35 -10.14
N ALA A 25 9.81 24.30 -11.48
CA ALA A 25 8.86 23.52 -12.25
C ALA A 25 9.55 22.24 -12.72
N SER A 26 8.95 21.07 -12.47
CA SER A 26 9.48 19.81 -12.95
C SER A 26 8.49 19.08 -13.85
N PHE A 27 9.02 18.36 -14.81
CA PHE A 27 8.28 17.45 -15.69
C PHE A 27 8.70 16.03 -15.38
N LYS A 28 7.70 15.17 -15.25
CA LYS A 28 7.89 13.75 -14.96
C LYS A 28 7.30 12.93 -16.10
N PHE A 29 8.09 12.01 -16.63
CA PHE A 29 7.64 10.99 -17.56
C PHE A 29 7.85 9.64 -16.89
N VAL A 30 6.80 8.84 -16.82
CA VAL A 30 6.90 7.48 -16.29
C VAL A 30 6.39 6.52 -17.34
N TYR A 31 7.27 5.66 -17.82
CA TYR A 31 6.91 4.50 -18.61
C TYR A 31 7.15 3.24 -17.80
N LYS A 32 6.08 2.51 -17.55
CA LYS A 32 6.12 1.22 -16.86
C LYS A 32 6.04 0.13 -17.92
N ASN A 33 7.13 -0.60 -18.11
CA ASN A 33 7.10 -1.83 -18.88
C ASN A 33 7.11 -2.99 -17.88
N ASP A 34 5.97 -3.66 -17.73
CA ASP A 34 5.90 -4.89 -16.98
C ASP A 34 6.15 -6.05 -17.96
N PRO A 35 7.34 -6.69 -17.92
CA PRO A 35 7.64 -7.82 -18.80
C PRO A 35 6.77 -9.04 -18.48
N VAL A 36 6.19 -9.10 -17.30
CA VAL A 36 5.14 -10.04 -16.94
C VAL A 36 3.81 -9.33 -17.19
N LYS A 37 3.19 -9.57 -18.32
CA LYS A 37 1.83 -9.09 -18.59
C LYS A 37 0.95 -9.48 -17.41
N THR A 38 0.56 -8.51 -16.60
CA THR A 38 -0.50 -8.70 -15.63
C THR A 38 -1.72 -9.08 -16.44
N TYR A 39 -2.11 -10.32 -16.36
CA TYR A 39 -3.25 -10.85 -17.08
C TYR A 39 -4.49 -10.18 -16.49
N GLN A 40 -4.95 -9.11 -17.12
CA GLN A 40 -6.29 -8.58 -16.84
C GLN A 40 -7.27 -9.58 -17.42
N LYS A 41 -7.89 -10.36 -16.54
CA LYS A 41 -9.06 -11.14 -16.92
C LYS A 41 -10.14 -10.14 -17.34
N SER A 42 -10.31 -9.96 -18.65
CA SER A 42 -11.39 -9.14 -19.22
C SER A 42 -12.73 -9.89 -19.23
N GLU A 43 -12.71 -11.20 -19.02
CA GLU A 43 -13.89 -12.05 -19.07
C GLU A 43 -14.11 -12.75 -17.73
N TYR A 44 -15.38 -12.92 -17.37
CA TYR A 44 -15.78 -13.72 -16.22
C TYR A 44 -15.24 -15.14 -16.34
N ALA A 45 -14.48 -15.58 -15.35
CA ALA A 45 -13.96 -16.93 -15.27
C ALA A 45 -14.79 -17.77 -14.30
N ARG A 46 -15.25 -18.91 -14.77
CA ARG A 46 -15.93 -19.88 -13.93
C ARG A 46 -14.90 -20.72 -13.18
N GLY A 47 -15.00 -20.70 -11.84
CA GLY A 47 -14.10 -21.47 -10.97
C GLY A 47 -14.18 -22.99 -11.24
N SER A 48 -13.09 -23.68 -10.98
CA SER A 48 -13.01 -25.13 -11.16
C SER A 48 -13.93 -25.87 -10.17
N LEU A 49 -14.78 -26.75 -10.72
CA LEU A 49 -15.65 -27.60 -9.93
C LEU A 49 -14.95 -28.93 -9.63
N ARG A 50 -14.95 -29.34 -8.38
CA ARG A 50 -14.52 -30.67 -7.94
C ARG A 50 -15.74 -31.53 -7.64
N ARG A 51 -15.61 -32.82 -7.83
CA ARG A 51 -16.68 -33.78 -7.51
C ARG A 51 -17.02 -33.69 -6.01
N GLY A 52 -18.26 -33.39 -5.68
CA GLY A 52 -18.75 -33.22 -4.29
C GLY A 52 -18.82 -31.76 -3.82
N ASP A 53 -18.46 -30.79 -4.66
CA ASP A 53 -18.64 -29.38 -4.34
C ASP A 53 -20.13 -29.03 -4.20
N ASN A 54 -20.45 -28.30 -3.12
CA ASN A 54 -21.77 -27.72 -2.93
C ASN A 54 -21.87 -26.31 -3.55
N GLN A 55 -23.05 -25.74 -3.60
CA GLN A 55 -23.31 -24.41 -4.16
C GLN A 55 -22.45 -23.32 -3.54
N TYR A 56 -22.13 -23.38 -2.24
CA TYR A 56 -21.31 -22.39 -1.55
C TYR A 56 -19.84 -22.48 -1.95
N THR A 57 -19.32 -23.71 -2.07
CA THR A 57 -17.96 -23.94 -2.57
C THR A 57 -17.82 -23.46 -4.00
N GLN A 58 -18.83 -23.70 -4.84
CA GLN A 58 -18.85 -23.21 -6.22
C GLN A 58 -18.86 -21.68 -6.26
N LEU A 59 -19.71 -21.02 -5.44
CA LEU A 59 -19.73 -19.57 -5.33
C LEU A 59 -18.36 -19.01 -4.94
N ILE A 60 -17.72 -19.58 -3.91
CA ILE A 60 -16.40 -19.15 -3.44
C ILE A 60 -15.37 -19.33 -4.56
N ASN A 61 -15.32 -20.48 -5.22
CA ASN A 61 -14.37 -20.74 -6.30
C ASN A 61 -14.55 -19.77 -7.47
N ASN A 62 -15.80 -19.48 -7.87
CA ASN A 62 -16.09 -18.52 -8.93
C ASN A 62 -15.60 -17.11 -8.59
N LEU A 63 -15.82 -16.68 -7.34
CA LEU A 63 -15.36 -15.36 -6.87
C LEU A 63 -13.84 -15.28 -6.83
N GLU A 64 -13.17 -16.28 -6.26
CA GLU A 64 -11.70 -16.31 -6.13
C GLU A 64 -11.00 -16.38 -7.50
N GLU A 65 -11.54 -17.14 -8.44
CA GLU A 65 -11.02 -17.18 -9.83
C GLU A 65 -11.13 -15.84 -10.55
N ASN A 66 -12.07 -14.99 -10.14
CA ASN A 66 -12.21 -13.62 -10.64
C ASN A 66 -11.49 -12.58 -9.75
N GLY A 67 -10.65 -13.01 -8.81
CA GLY A 67 -9.84 -12.13 -7.97
C GLY A 67 -10.60 -11.48 -6.82
N ILE A 68 -11.78 -12.00 -6.46
CA ILE A 68 -12.56 -11.57 -5.30
C ILE A 68 -12.39 -12.60 -4.20
N GLY A 69 -11.62 -12.26 -3.16
CA GLY A 69 -11.39 -13.13 -2.02
C GLY A 69 -12.60 -13.14 -1.07
N VAL A 70 -13.03 -14.33 -0.65
CA VAL A 70 -14.11 -14.50 0.33
C VAL A 70 -13.51 -14.64 1.72
N LYS A 71 -13.78 -13.67 2.61
CA LYS A 71 -13.37 -13.72 4.02
C LYS A 71 -14.35 -14.56 4.84
N ARG A 72 -15.65 -14.32 4.65
CA ARG A 72 -16.72 -15.03 5.36
C ARG A 72 -17.92 -15.18 4.45
N LEU A 73 -18.58 -16.33 4.54
CA LEU A 73 -19.90 -16.59 3.99
C LEU A 73 -20.80 -17.01 5.15
N SER A 74 -21.93 -16.37 5.28
CA SER A 74 -22.95 -16.64 6.29
C SER A 74 -24.33 -16.71 5.64
N GLU A 75 -25.28 -17.33 6.31
CA GLU A 75 -26.62 -17.53 5.80
C GLU A 75 -27.67 -17.36 6.89
N ASN A 76 -28.79 -16.76 6.53
CA ASN A 76 -30.01 -16.83 7.30
C ASN A 76 -31.17 -17.40 6.45
N ALA A 77 -32.39 -17.35 6.94
CA ALA A 77 -33.53 -17.92 6.24
C ALA A 77 -33.71 -17.31 4.82
N ASN A 78 -33.47 -16.02 4.64
CA ASN A 78 -33.85 -15.27 3.45
C ASN A 78 -32.66 -14.82 2.60
N SER A 79 -31.48 -14.70 3.18
CA SER A 79 -30.33 -14.09 2.53
C SER A 79 -29.00 -14.78 2.85
N ILE A 80 -28.02 -14.57 1.97
CA ILE A 80 -26.62 -14.96 2.12
C ILE A 80 -25.80 -13.69 2.32
N GLY A 81 -24.93 -13.68 3.33
CA GLY A 81 -23.99 -12.62 3.60
C GLY A 81 -22.58 -12.97 3.15
N LEU A 82 -21.98 -12.09 2.40
CA LEU A 82 -20.61 -12.22 1.89
C LEU A 82 -19.73 -11.09 2.43
N GLN A 83 -18.67 -11.43 3.14
CA GLN A 83 -17.57 -10.51 3.43
C GLN A 83 -16.46 -10.73 2.41
N LEU A 84 -16.23 -9.75 1.57
CA LEU A 84 -15.38 -9.85 0.39
C LEU A 84 -14.20 -8.88 0.48
N THR A 85 -13.08 -9.25 -0.14
CA THR A 85 -11.93 -8.37 -0.31
C THR A 85 -11.37 -8.52 -1.72
N GLN A 86 -10.93 -7.41 -2.33
CA GLN A 86 -10.33 -7.44 -3.64
C GLN A 86 -9.40 -6.23 -3.88
N VAL A 87 -8.52 -6.33 -4.87
CA VAL A 87 -7.59 -5.27 -5.27
C VAL A 87 -7.50 -5.10 -6.80
N ILE A 88 -8.19 -5.96 -7.56
CA ILE A 88 -8.02 -6.09 -9.01
C ILE A 88 -9.00 -5.17 -9.76
N HIS A 89 -10.25 -5.10 -9.28
CA HIS A 89 -11.31 -4.39 -9.98
C HIS A 89 -11.52 -2.99 -9.37
N PRO A 90 -11.15 -1.93 -10.08
CA PRO A 90 -11.34 -0.56 -9.59
C PRO A 90 -12.80 -0.08 -9.68
N ASN A 91 -13.63 -0.76 -10.46
CA ASN A 91 -15.03 -0.42 -10.66
C ASN A 91 -15.93 -1.37 -9.87
N LEU A 92 -16.71 -0.82 -8.94
CA LEU A 92 -17.60 -1.60 -8.08
C LEU A 92 -18.71 -2.31 -8.88
N ARG A 93 -19.18 -1.73 -9.98
CA ARG A 93 -20.20 -2.38 -10.83
C ARG A 93 -19.69 -3.70 -11.41
N VAL A 94 -18.42 -3.75 -11.82
CA VAL A 94 -17.79 -4.99 -12.30
C VAL A 94 -17.76 -6.03 -11.18
N VAL A 95 -17.41 -5.62 -9.95
CA VAL A 95 -17.43 -6.50 -8.78
C VAL A 95 -18.84 -7.05 -8.53
N GLU A 96 -19.86 -6.21 -8.59
CA GLU A 96 -21.26 -6.61 -8.43
C GLU A 96 -21.73 -7.55 -9.52
N GLU A 97 -21.36 -7.30 -10.77
CA GLU A 97 -21.66 -8.20 -11.90
C GLU A 97 -21.03 -9.58 -11.69
N ILE A 98 -19.77 -9.63 -11.27
CA ILE A 98 -19.07 -10.88 -10.97
C ILE A 98 -19.78 -11.62 -9.81
N ILE A 99 -20.15 -10.93 -8.74
CA ILE A 99 -20.86 -11.54 -7.60
C ILE A 99 -22.20 -12.13 -8.08
N ASN A 100 -22.98 -11.37 -8.79
CA ASN A 100 -24.28 -11.79 -9.29
C ASN A 100 -24.16 -12.96 -10.28
N GLN A 101 -23.17 -12.95 -11.16
CA GLN A 101 -22.94 -14.05 -12.08
C GLN A 101 -22.45 -15.30 -11.36
N SER A 102 -21.52 -15.15 -10.42
CA SER A 102 -21.02 -16.24 -9.59
C SER A 102 -22.13 -16.93 -8.79
N ALA A 103 -23.06 -16.14 -8.28
CA ALA A 103 -24.22 -16.64 -7.53
C ALA A 103 -25.19 -17.41 -8.44
N ARG A 104 -25.50 -16.86 -9.62
CA ARG A 104 -26.37 -17.55 -10.61
C ARG A 104 -25.77 -18.90 -11.02
N ASP A 105 -24.46 -18.91 -11.32
CA ASP A 105 -23.78 -20.13 -11.74
C ASP A 105 -23.68 -21.18 -10.62
N ALA A 106 -23.66 -20.74 -9.38
CA ALA A 106 -23.70 -21.60 -8.21
C ALA A 106 -25.13 -22.05 -7.82
N GLY A 107 -26.18 -21.58 -8.52
CA GLY A 107 -27.56 -21.91 -8.21
C GLY A 107 -28.09 -21.25 -6.93
N ILE A 108 -27.49 -20.15 -6.50
CA ILE A 108 -27.94 -19.37 -5.35
C ILE A 108 -29.18 -18.55 -5.74
N THR A 109 -30.28 -18.74 -5.01
CA THR A 109 -31.56 -18.05 -5.23
C THR A 109 -31.90 -17.05 -4.14
N LYS A 110 -31.19 -17.09 -3.00
CA LYS A 110 -31.39 -16.16 -1.89
C LYS A 110 -30.80 -14.79 -2.21
N GLU A 111 -31.36 -13.76 -1.56
CA GLU A 111 -30.80 -12.41 -1.61
C GLU A 111 -29.34 -12.40 -1.13
N ILE A 112 -28.50 -11.64 -1.80
CA ILE A 112 -27.08 -11.50 -1.42
C ILE A 112 -26.90 -10.13 -0.75
N LYS A 113 -26.47 -10.16 0.51
CA LYS A 113 -25.96 -9.01 1.24
C LYS A 113 -24.44 -9.08 1.31
N LYS A 114 -23.77 -7.96 1.17
CA LYS A 114 -22.32 -7.95 1.03
C LYS A 114 -21.65 -6.81 1.79
N ASP A 115 -20.52 -7.10 2.40
CA ASP A 115 -19.51 -6.13 2.75
C ASP A 115 -18.34 -6.31 1.77
N ILE A 116 -17.91 -5.24 1.13
CA ILE A 116 -16.80 -5.28 0.15
C ILE A 116 -15.68 -4.37 0.61
N GLU A 117 -14.50 -4.93 0.76
CA GLU A 117 -13.27 -4.19 0.95
C GLU A 117 -12.49 -4.09 -0.36
N ILE A 118 -12.00 -2.89 -0.66
CA ILE A 118 -11.08 -2.60 -1.77
C ILE A 118 -9.76 -2.17 -1.15
N ALA A 119 -8.69 -2.94 -1.37
CA ALA A 119 -7.37 -2.66 -0.80
C ALA A 119 -7.41 -2.40 0.73
N ASN A 120 -8.16 -3.22 1.48
CA ASN A 120 -8.42 -3.11 2.93
C ASN A 120 -9.28 -1.91 3.37
N LEU A 121 -9.84 -1.15 2.44
CA LEU A 121 -10.78 -0.07 2.72
C LEU A 121 -12.21 -0.57 2.54
N LEU A 122 -13.06 -0.44 3.58
CA LEU A 122 -14.45 -0.84 3.50
C LEU A 122 -15.20 0.10 2.54
N ALA A 123 -15.65 -0.46 1.42
CA ALA A 123 -16.27 0.26 0.32
C ALA A 123 -17.80 0.10 0.27
N VAL A 124 -18.29 -1.07 0.69
CA VAL A 124 -19.73 -1.40 0.78
C VAL A 124 -19.97 -2.10 2.09
N SER A 125 -21.05 -1.74 2.78
CA SER A 125 -21.48 -2.38 4.03
C SER A 125 -23.00 -2.56 4.03
N GLU A 126 -23.44 -3.80 3.82
CA GLU A 126 -24.83 -4.22 3.82
C GLU A 126 -25.14 -5.22 4.94
N LEU A 127 -24.10 -5.74 5.62
CA LEU A 127 -24.23 -6.72 6.70
C LEU A 127 -24.41 -5.98 8.04
N ASP A 128 -25.63 -5.61 8.33
CA ASP A 128 -26.01 -4.93 9.57
C ASP A 128 -26.04 -5.86 10.81
N ASP A 129 -26.19 -5.28 11.98
CA ASP A 129 -26.28 -6.02 13.24
C ASP A 129 -27.50 -6.96 13.29
N ALA A 130 -28.59 -6.63 12.60
CA ALA A 130 -29.80 -7.45 12.56
C ALA A 130 -29.52 -8.73 11.75
N TYR A 131 -28.85 -8.60 10.60
CA TYR A 131 -28.40 -9.74 9.83
C TYR A 131 -27.43 -10.62 10.64
N ASN A 132 -26.39 -10.03 11.22
CA ASN A 132 -25.34 -10.75 11.92
C ASN A 132 -25.85 -11.54 13.13
N ARG A 133 -26.93 -11.10 13.79
CA ARG A 133 -27.57 -11.82 14.91
C ARG A 133 -28.31 -13.08 14.48
N THR A 134 -28.79 -13.13 13.24
CA THR A 134 -29.65 -14.22 12.75
C THR A 134 -28.91 -15.18 11.81
N ALA A 135 -27.75 -14.77 11.30
CA ALA A 135 -27.01 -15.53 10.32
C ALA A 135 -26.06 -16.55 10.95
N GLN A 136 -26.04 -17.75 10.37
CA GLN A 136 -25.09 -18.79 10.70
C GLN A 136 -23.88 -18.70 9.75
N THR A 137 -22.67 -18.77 10.29
CA THR A 137 -21.45 -18.84 9.49
C THR A 137 -21.33 -20.20 8.83
N ILE A 138 -21.27 -20.23 7.50
CA ILE A 138 -21.08 -21.42 6.68
C ILE A 138 -19.59 -21.63 6.36
N TYR A 139 -18.91 -20.52 6.04
CA TYR A 139 -17.49 -20.51 5.72
C TYR A 139 -16.84 -19.29 6.34
N GLU A 140 -15.66 -19.51 6.90
CA GLU A 140 -14.78 -18.44 7.35
C GLU A 140 -13.36 -18.81 6.99
N ARG A 141 -12.70 -17.92 6.26
CA ARG A 141 -11.29 -18.07 5.94
C ARG A 141 -10.49 -17.97 7.24
N LYS A 142 -9.93 -19.09 7.67
CA LYS A 142 -8.97 -19.08 8.79
C LYS A 142 -7.87 -18.09 8.43
N THR A 143 -7.65 -17.14 9.32
CA THR A 143 -6.74 -16.01 9.19
C THR A 143 -5.52 -16.33 8.33
N GLY A 144 -5.34 -15.52 7.31
CA GLY A 144 -4.21 -15.59 6.40
C GLY A 144 -2.86 -15.46 7.11
N ARG A 145 -1.80 -15.42 6.35
CA ARG A 145 -0.43 -15.25 6.87
C ARG A 145 -0.37 -14.01 7.77
N LYS A 146 0.04 -14.21 9.02
CA LYS A 146 0.28 -13.10 9.95
C LYS A 146 1.59 -12.39 9.68
N VAL A 147 2.45 -12.98 8.86
CA VAL A 147 3.75 -12.45 8.47
C VAL A 147 3.89 -12.60 6.98
N VAL A 148 4.12 -11.49 6.31
CA VAL A 148 4.47 -11.43 4.89
C VAL A 148 5.88 -10.90 4.79
N THR A 149 6.80 -11.69 4.24
CA THR A 149 8.21 -11.31 4.14
C THR A 149 8.73 -11.50 2.73
N ASN A 150 9.60 -10.59 2.32
CA ASN A 150 10.32 -10.65 1.06
C ASN A 150 11.78 -10.24 1.30
N THR A 151 12.69 -11.08 0.85
CA THR A 151 14.13 -10.81 0.91
C THR A 151 14.69 -10.75 -0.51
N ARG A 152 15.46 -9.71 -0.80
CA ARG A 152 16.04 -9.51 -2.13
C ARG A 152 17.46 -8.97 -2.02
N LEU A 153 18.23 -9.18 -3.08
CA LEU A 153 19.46 -8.45 -3.34
C LEU A 153 19.11 -7.11 -3.99
N GLN A 154 19.68 -6.03 -3.48
CA GLN A 154 19.49 -4.69 -4.02
C GLN A 154 20.82 -4.04 -4.27
N PHE A 155 21.02 -3.49 -5.46
CA PHE A 155 22.11 -2.59 -5.73
C PHE A 155 21.65 -1.14 -5.54
N ARG A 156 22.37 -0.38 -4.69
CA ARG A 156 22.08 1.04 -4.41
C ARG A 156 23.19 1.89 -5.02
N PRO A 157 23.01 2.46 -6.22
CA PRO A 157 23.98 3.33 -6.84
C PRO A 157 23.96 4.73 -6.21
N PHE A 158 25.12 5.35 -6.20
CA PHE A 158 25.31 6.78 -5.94
C PHE A 158 26.20 7.33 -7.05
N ILE A 159 25.59 8.12 -7.94
CA ILE A 159 26.21 8.57 -9.19
C ILE A 159 26.69 10.01 -9.05
N ALA A 160 27.78 10.34 -9.74
CA ALA A 160 28.39 11.66 -9.77
C ALA A 160 28.83 12.15 -8.38
N SER A 161 29.43 11.26 -7.59
CA SER A 161 30.17 11.70 -6.40
C SER A 161 31.40 12.50 -6.82
N ARG A 162 31.90 13.32 -5.91
CA ARG A 162 33.11 14.13 -6.19
C ARG A 162 34.36 13.27 -6.37
N GLU A 163 34.38 12.14 -5.67
CA GLU A 163 35.55 11.25 -5.58
C GLU A 163 35.58 10.28 -6.78
N GLU A 164 34.44 9.74 -7.15
CA GLU A 164 34.28 8.78 -8.24
C GLU A 164 32.92 8.95 -8.91
N PHE A 165 32.84 8.69 -10.19
CA PHE A 165 31.60 8.80 -10.95
C PHE A 165 30.54 7.85 -10.44
N LEU A 166 30.92 6.62 -10.06
CA LEU A 166 30.00 5.60 -9.59
C LEU A 166 30.47 5.04 -8.25
N LYS A 167 29.66 5.26 -7.23
CA LYS A 167 29.73 4.54 -5.94
C LYS A 167 28.46 3.73 -5.76
N GLY A 168 28.50 2.73 -4.90
CA GLY A 168 27.33 1.92 -4.66
C GLY A 168 27.51 0.90 -3.56
N ALA A 169 26.38 0.32 -3.16
CA ALA A 169 26.33 -0.80 -2.21
C ALA A 169 25.52 -1.95 -2.78
N LEU A 170 25.98 -3.15 -2.52
CA LEU A 170 25.21 -4.38 -2.68
C LEU A 170 24.63 -4.78 -1.34
N LEU A 171 23.31 -4.77 -1.24
CA LEU A 171 22.57 -4.97 0.00
C LEU A 171 21.72 -6.23 -0.07
N VAL A 172 21.61 -6.94 1.06
CA VAL A 172 20.48 -7.81 1.32
C VAL A 172 19.41 -6.96 2.01
N GLU A 173 18.25 -6.86 1.39
CA GLU A 173 17.11 -6.12 1.92
C GLU A 173 15.98 -7.09 2.27
N ASN A 174 15.50 -7.01 3.50
CA ASN A 174 14.33 -7.75 3.95
C ASN A 174 13.20 -6.78 4.29
N ASN A 175 12.07 -6.97 3.61
CA ASN A 175 10.82 -6.27 3.92
C ASN A 175 9.87 -7.26 4.58
N THR A 176 9.43 -6.97 5.80
CA THR A 176 8.49 -7.82 6.52
C THR A 176 7.34 -7.00 7.07
N GLU A 177 6.13 -7.45 6.78
CA GLU A 177 4.90 -6.96 7.36
C GLU A 177 4.37 -7.99 8.37
N PHE A 178 4.16 -7.56 9.60
CA PHE A 178 3.50 -8.33 10.65
C PHE A 178 2.06 -7.83 10.80
N ILE A 179 1.09 -8.71 10.54
CA ILE A 179 -0.33 -8.44 10.73
C ILE A 179 -0.70 -8.81 12.17
N ILE A 180 -0.67 -7.82 13.06
CA ILE A 180 -0.95 -8.02 14.49
C ILE A 180 -2.45 -8.22 14.70
N ARG A 181 -3.25 -7.41 14.03
CA ARG A 181 -4.72 -7.46 13.95
C ARG A 181 -5.16 -7.04 12.54
N PRO A 182 -6.43 -7.25 12.15
CA PRO A 182 -6.91 -6.85 10.81
C PRO A 182 -6.69 -5.37 10.46
N ASN A 183 -6.54 -4.51 11.45
CA ASN A 183 -6.35 -3.08 11.28
C ASN A 183 -5.06 -2.54 11.92
N LEU A 184 -4.17 -3.40 12.41
CA LEU A 184 -2.91 -3.02 13.03
C LEU A 184 -1.76 -3.82 12.43
N PHE A 185 -0.83 -3.12 11.80
CA PHE A 185 0.32 -3.68 11.12
C PHE A 185 1.61 -3.17 11.74
N PHE A 186 2.65 -3.98 11.69
CA PHE A 186 4.01 -3.56 11.97
C PHE A 186 4.88 -3.88 10.76
N ASN A 187 5.40 -2.83 10.14
CA ASN A 187 6.18 -2.90 8.92
C ASN A 187 7.66 -2.69 9.21
N THR A 188 8.51 -3.58 8.73
CA THR A 188 9.96 -3.46 8.84
C THR A 188 10.64 -3.50 7.48
N ASN A 189 11.70 -2.72 7.34
CA ASN A 189 12.67 -2.81 6.26
C ASN A 189 14.06 -2.88 6.90
N LEU A 190 14.69 -4.03 6.82
CA LEU A 190 16.03 -4.28 7.33
C LEU A 190 16.99 -4.45 6.15
N LYS A 191 18.16 -3.84 6.25
CA LYS A 191 19.21 -3.90 5.23
C LYS A 191 20.50 -4.38 5.85
N TYR A 192 21.27 -5.14 5.07
CA TYR A 192 22.62 -5.54 5.42
C TYR A 192 23.54 -5.31 4.22
N SER A 193 24.61 -4.54 4.40
CA SER A 193 25.59 -4.31 3.35
C SER A 193 26.49 -5.51 3.20
N LEU A 194 26.50 -6.10 2.01
CA LEU A 194 27.42 -7.17 1.65
C LEU A 194 28.75 -6.60 1.18
N ALA A 195 28.70 -5.50 0.45
CA ALA A 195 29.83 -4.77 -0.06
C ALA A 195 29.40 -3.35 -0.45
N ASP A 196 30.20 -2.37 -0.16
CA ASP A 196 30.06 -1.00 -0.66
C ASP A 196 31.42 -0.32 -0.78
N ASN A 197 31.43 0.82 -1.45
CA ASN A 197 32.60 1.67 -1.62
C ASN A 197 32.30 3.12 -1.19
N PHE A 198 31.56 3.28 -0.09
CA PHE A 198 31.19 4.59 0.44
C PHE A 198 32.18 5.18 1.44
N GLU A 199 33.23 4.46 1.84
CA GLU A 199 34.20 4.88 2.86
C GLU A 199 34.87 6.22 2.54
N ASP A 200 35.15 6.47 1.25
CA ASP A 200 35.83 7.69 0.77
C ASP A 200 34.86 8.81 0.35
N LEU A 201 33.59 8.72 0.70
CA LEU A 201 32.66 9.79 0.39
C LEU A 201 33.08 11.09 1.07
N TYR A 202 33.33 12.13 0.26
CA TYR A 202 33.58 13.45 0.80
C TYR A 202 32.37 13.97 1.58
N ILE A 203 32.56 14.11 2.87
CA ILE A 203 31.62 14.73 3.77
C ILE A 203 32.02 16.20 3.87
N PRO A 204 31.20 17.14 3.39
CA PRO A 204 31.53 18.56 3.51
C PRO A 204 31.69 18.93 5.01
N PRO A 205 32.52 19.90 5.34
CA PRO A 205 32.59 20.43 6.70
C PRO A 205 31.18 20.81 7.18
N VAL A 206 30.95 20.67 8.49
CA VAL A 206 29.68 21.06 9.11
C VAL A 206 29.37 22.50 8.66
N ASP A 207 28.29 22.65 7.90
CA ASP A 207 27.85 23.93 7.42
C ASP A 207 27.22 24.71 8.57
N VAL A 208 27.43 26.02 8.59
CA VAL A 208 26.77 26.94 9.53
C VAL A 208 25.27 27.13 9.22
N PHE A 209 24.82 26.67 8.05
CA PHE A 209 23.42 26.70 7.69
C PHE A 209 22.65 25.52 8.30
N PRO A 210 21.37 25.71 8.63
CA PRO A 210 20.53 24.60 9.11
C PRO A 210 20.57 23.42 8.13
N ALA A 211 20.74 22.21 8.65
CA ALA A 211 20.73 21.00 7.83
C ALA A 211 19.42 20.93 7.04
N GLN A 212 19.53 20.92 5.73
CA GLN A 212 18.37 20.67 4.86
C GLN A 212 17.94 19.21 4.98
N VAL A 213 16.69 18.93 4.60
CA VAL A 213 16.03 17.63 4.79
C VAL A 213 16.89 16.42 4.40
N ARG A 214 17.70 16.53 3.34
CA ARG A 214 18.55 15.43 2.84
C ARG A 214 19.97 15.87 2.46
N SER A 215 20.45 16.97 2.99
CA SER A 215 21.79 17.48 2.65
C SER A 215 22.92 16.57 3.14
N ASP A 216 22.67 15.79 4.18
CA ASP A 216 23.62 14.90 4.85
C ASP A 216 23.43 13.40 4.49
N VAL A 217 22.88 13.11 3.32
CA VAL A 217 22.71 11.73 2.84
C VAL A 217 24.04 10.96 2.80
N LYS A 218 25.15 11.64 2.54
CA LYS A 218 26.49 11.05 2.51
C LYS A 218 26.92 10.50 3.86
N GLU A 219 26.53 11.14 4.96
CA GLU A 219 26.82 10.66 6.33
C GLU A 219 26.15 9.29 6.58
N TYR A 220 24.89 9.13 6.15
CA TYR A 220 24.20 7.84 6.25
C TYR A 220 24.84 6.78 5.37
N LEU A 221 25.29 7.13 4.14
CA LEU A 221 25.96 6.21 3.24
C LEU A 221 27.32 5.77 3.79
N ASN A 222 28.11 6.72 4.29
CA ASN A 222 29.43 6.45 4.87
C ASN A 222 29.36 5.47 6.05
N LYS A 223 28.28 5.55 6.84
CA LYS A 223 28.02 4.69 8.00
C LYS A 223 27.33 3.36 7.65
N MET A 224 27.11 3.08 6.38
CA MET A 224 26.36 1.91 5.95
C MET A 224 27.07 0.59 6.31
N ASN A 225 28.40 0.57 6.25
CA ASN A 225 29.22 -0.61 6.51
C ASN A 225 29.56 -0.78 8.01
N ASP A 226 29.55 0.31 8.80
CA ASP A 226 29.92 0.29 10.22
C ASP A 226 28.88 -0.43 11.12
N GLY A 227 27.66 -0.57 10.65
CA GLY A 227 26.51 -0.83 11.51
C GLY A 227 25.96 -2.24 11.54
N GLY A 228 26.40 -3.16 10.70
CA GLY A 228 25.76 -4.47 10.54
C GLY A 228 24.35 -4.34 9.96
N VAL A 229 23.31 -4.70 10.73
CA VAL A 229 21.92 -4.56 10.26
C VAL A 229 21.45 -3.11 10.37
N LEU A 230 21.03 -2.55 9.24
CA LEU A 230 20.50 -1.20 9.11
C LEU A 230 18.97 -1.23 9.15
N ILE A 231 18.36 -0.36 9.97
CA ILE A 231 16.92 -0.26 10.07
C ILE A 231 16.44 0.84 9.12
N GLY A 232 15.94 0.43 7.95
CA GLY A 232 15.35 1.36 6.98
C GLY A 232 13.91 1.75 7.31
N ARG A 233 13.15 0.85 7.94
CA ARG A 233 11.79 1.10 8.46
C ARG A 233 11.52 0.22 9.67
N ALA A 234 10.79 0.75 10.63
CA ALA A 234 10.18 0.01 11.75
C ALA A 234 8.97 0.82 12.22
N GLN A 235 7.81 0.54 11.66
CA GLN A 235 6.63 1.41 11.70
C GLN A 235 5.39 0.61 12.07
N PHE A 236 4.61 1.14 13.00
CA PHE A 236 3.24 0.68 13.27
C PHE A 236 2.27 1.52 12.47
N ASP A 237 1.29 0.85 11.86
CA ASP A 237 0.19 1.46 11.12
C ASP A 237 -1.14 0.93 11.65
N TYR A 238 -2.02 1.84 12.05
CA TYR A 238 -3.34 1.53 12.56
C TYR A 238 -4.40 2.16 11.67
N HIS A 239 -5.22 1.32 11.04
CA HIS A 239 -6.25 1.72 10.09
C HIS A 239 -7.63 1.72 10.73
N LEU A 240 -8.43 2.75 10.44
CA LEU A 240 -9.80 2.91 10.90
C LEU A 240 -10.70 3.34 9.74
N THR A 241 -11.92 2.82 9.74
CA THR A 241 -13.01 3.32 8.89
C THR A 241 -14.17 3.71 9.81
N PRO A 242 -14.13 4.90 10.44
CA PRO A 242 -15.13 5.31 11.42
C PRO A 242 -16.52 5.46 10.81
N VAL A 243 -16.59 5.85 9.55
CA VAL A 243 -17.81 5.95 8.74
C VAL A 243 -17.47 5.47 7.35
N LEU A 244 -18.43 4.87 6.65
CA LEU A 244 -18.25 4.38 5.28
C LEU A 244 -17.67 5.48 4.37
N ASN A 245 -16.68 5.13 3.57
CA ASN A 245 -15.91 6.02 2.67
C ASN A 245 -14.95 7.01 3.38
N HIS A 246 -14.86 7.00 4.70
CA HIS A 246 -13.94 7.84 5.47
C HIS A 246 -12.90 6.95 6.16
N HIS A 247 -11.67 7.05 5.75
CA HIS A 247 -10.58 6.20 6.22
C HIS A 247 -9.53 7.04 6.93
N ILE A 248 -9.02 6.53 8.04
CA ILE A 248 -7.96 7.15 8.83
C ILE A 248 -6.85 6.12 9.01
N MET A 249 -5.61 6.55 8.84
CA MET A 249 -4.44 5.78 9.23
C MET A 249 -3.61 6.60 10.22
N ALA A 250 -3.27 6.01 11.35
CA ALA A 250 -2.32 6.55 12.30
C ALA A 250 -1.03 5.73 12.25
N SER A 251 0.10 6.40 12.12
CA SER A 251 1.41 5.79 11.96
C SER A 251 2.37 6.27 13.04
N ALA A 252 3.24 5.39 13.54
CA ALA A 252 4.29 5.74 14.48
C ALA A 252 5.52 4.83 14.33
N GLY A 253 6.71 5.40 14.39
CA GLY A 253 7.97 4.66 14.35
C GLY A 253 9.00 5.24 13.39
N ILE A 254 9.85 4.37 12.85
CA ILE A 254 10.86 4.72 11.86
C ILE A 254 10.20 4.61 10.47
N PHE A 255 10.01 5.72 9.81
CA PHE A 255 9.35 5.79 8.50
C PHE A 255 10.30 5.51 7.34
N GLU A 256 11.53 5.99 7.46
CA GLU A 256 12.57 5.82 6.45
C GLU A 256 13.98 5.85 7.06
N ASP A 257 14.98 5.74 6.19
CA ASP A 257 16.39 5.74 6.58
C ASP A 257 16.77 6.93 7.50
N MET A 258 16.20 8.11 7.22
CA MET A 258 16.60 9.38 7.85
C MET A 258 15.59 9.93 8.87
N PHE A 259 14.36 9.45 8.90
CA PHE A 259 13.31 10.03 9.72
C PHE A 259 12.45 9.00 10.46
N SER A 260 12.13 9.34 11.72
CA SER A 260 11.14 8.66 12.54
C SER A 260 10.15 9.67 13.09
N GLY A 261 8.98 9.23 13.53
CA GLY A 261 7.99 10.14 14.06
C GLY A 261 6.61 9.53 14.25
N VAL A 262 5.62 10.40 14.18
CA VAL A 262 4.20 10.05 14.20
C VAL A 262 3.49 10.76 13.07
N GLY A 263 2.43 10.14 12.57
CA GLY A 263 1.64 10.71 11.50
C GLY A 263 0.20 10.26 11.52
N MET A 264 -0.63 11.04 10.83
CA MET A 264 -2.01 10.71 10.60
C MET A 264 -2.37 11.04 9.16
N GLU A 265 -3.07 10.13 8.52
CA GLU A 265 -3.61 10.28 7.18
C GLU A 265 -5.12 10.12 7.22
N TYR A 266 -5.82 10.96 6.49
CA TYR A 266 -7.25 10.87 6.24
C TYR A 266 -7.48 10.74 4.76
N LEU A 267 -8.34 9.79 4.36
CA LEU A 267 -8.74 9.59 2.97
C LEU A 267 -10.27 9.51 2.90
N TYR A 268 -10.86 10.39 2.09
CA TYR A 268 -12.20 10.20 1.58
C TYR A 268 -12.11 9.47 0.24
N PHE A 269 -12.63 8.25 0.20
CA PHE A 269 -12.69 7.43 -0.98
C PHE A 269 -14.05 6.76 -1.08
N LYS A 270 -14.84 7.17 -2.06
CA LYS A 270 -16.12 6.54 -2.38
C LYS A 270 -15.98 5.79 -3.70
N PRO A 271 -16.15 4.45 -3.72
CA PRO A 271 -16.25 3.69 -4.96
C PRO A 271 -17.32 4.29 -5.89
N ASP A 272 -17.17 4.15 -7.19
CA ASP A 272 -18.04 4.71 -8.23
C ASP A 272 -18.02 6.24 -8.36
N THR A 273 -17.14 6.94 -7.64
CA THR A 273 -16.83 8.34 -7.92
C THR A 273 -15.51 8.45 -8.66
N ASN A 274 -15.40 9.53 -9.43
CA ASN A 274 -14.18 9.80 -10.19
C ASN A 274 -13.13 10.56 -9.36
N TYR A 275 -13.38 10.81 -8.08
CA TYR A 275 -12.50 11.58 -7.24
C TYR A 275 -12.32 10.95 -5.86
N ALA A 276 -11.15 11.21 -5.28
CA ALA A 276 -10.85 10.98 -3.88
C ALA A 276 -10.09 12.18 -3.32
N PHE A 277 -10.13 12.36 -2.02
CA PHE A 277 -9.47 13.45 -1.34
C PHE A 277 -8.72 12.91 -0.12
N GLY A 278 -7.48 13.34 0.06
CA GLY A 278 -6.63 12.96 1.18
C GLY A 278 -6.00 14.16 1.88
N ILE A 279 -5.78 14.03 3.17
CA ILE A 279 -4.96 14.92 3.97
C ILE A 279 -4.04 14.07 4.82
N ASP A 280 -2.76 14.41 4.86
CA ASP A 280 -1.79 13.78 5.72
C ASP A 280 -1.00 14.82 6.51
N VAL A 281 -0.71 14.48 7.77
CA VAL A 281 0.11 15.30 8.67
C VAL A 281 1.09 14.38 9.37
N PHE A 282 2.37 14.69 9.24
CA PHE A 282 3.46 13.95 9.88
C PHE A 282 4.36 14.91 10.67
N THR A 283 4.62 14.59 11.93
CA THR A 283 5.68 15.22 12.73
C THR A 283 6.83 14.23 12.83
N VAL A 284 7.96 14.62 12.25
CA VAL A 284 9.12 13.75 12.11
C VAL A 284 10.35 14.36 12.75
N ARG A 285 11.18 13.51 13.33
CA ARG A 285 12.50 13.83 13.87
C ARG A 285 13.58 13.11 13.11
N LYS A 286 14.67 13.81 12.82
CA LYS A 286 15.78 13.26 12.08
C LYS A 286 16.52 12.24 12.93
N ARG A 287 16.79 11.07 12.36
CA ARG A 287 17.58 10.01 12.99
C ARG A 287 19.06 10.36 12.91
N ASP A 288 19.84 9.82 13.84
CA ASP A 288 21.30 9.87 13.72
C ASP A 288 21.82 8.94 12.61
N TYR A 289 23.11 9.05 12.32
CA TYR A 289 23.76 8.28 11.26
C TYR A 289 24.01 6.81 11.63
N SER A 290 23.67 6.38 12.84
CA SER A 290 23.88 5.00 13.29
C SER A 290 22.94 3.98 12.68
N TRP A 291 21.88 4.42 11.95
CA TRP A 291 20.80 3.59 11.43
C TRP A 291 20.00 2.85 12.50
N ARG A 292 20.03 3.33 13.75
CA ARG A 292 19.33 2.73 14.89
C ARG A 292 18.24 3.65 15.40
N PHE A 293 18.14 3.83 16.71
CA PHE A 293 17.04 4.58 17.35
C PHE A 293 17.45 5.99 17.81
N GLY A 294 18.70 6.38 17.61
CA GLY A 294 19.19 7.71 17.96
C GLY A 294 18.64 8.79 17.03
N HIS A 295 18.63 10.04 17.54
CA HIS A 295 18.09 11.19 16.81
C HIS A 295 19.03 12.39 16.89
N LEU A 296 18.97 13.23 15.86
CA LEU A 296 19.55 14.58 15.81
C LEU A 296 18.51 15.62 16.25
N ASP A 297 18.95 16.87 16.45
CA ASP A 297 18.09 17.98 16.90
C ASP A 297 17.29 18.65 15.76
N TYR A 298 16.91 17.89 14.74
CA TYR A 298 16.09 18.39 13.64
C TYR A 298 14.71 17.76 13.68
N GLU A 299 13.70 18.61 13.80
CA GLU A 299 12.28 18.22 13.72
C GLU A 299 11.58 18.99 12.64
N ASN A 300 10.59 18.37 12.03
CA ASN A 300 9.74 19.00 11.01
C ASN A 300 8.33 18.45 11.07
N THR A 301 7.36 19.31 10.78
CA THR A 301 5.96 18.93 10.59
C THR A 301 5.59 19.19 9.15
N LEU A 302 5.13 18.13 8.48
CA LEU A 302 4.70 18.13 7.10
C LEU A 302 3.18 17.97 7.06
N ALA A 303 2.51 18.76 6.27
CA ALA A 303 1.09 18.60 5.99
C ALA A 303 0.88 18.64 4.48
N THR A 304 0.14 17.66 3.96
CA THR A 304 -0.14 17.55 2.52
C THR A 304 -1.64 17.37 2.32
N ALA A 305 -2.19 18.03 1.31
CA ALA A 305 -3.54 17.81 0.83
C ALA A 305 -3.48 17.24 -0.59
N ASN A 306 -4.18 16.14 -0.81
CA ASN A 306 -4.16 15.40 -2.06
C ASN A 306 -5.55 15.34 -2.65
N PHE A 307 -5.67 15.66 -3.91
CA PHE A 307 -6.88 15.48 -4.69
C PHE A 307 -6.60 14.50 -5.83
N TYR A 308 -7.38 13.44 -5.91
CA TYR A 308 -7.26 12.43 -6.94
C TYR A 308 -8.48 12.50 -7.85
N TYR A 309 -8.25 12.53 -9.15
CA TYR A 309 -9.29 12.48 -10.14
C TYR A 309 -8.97 11.40 -11.17
N ARG A 310 -9.94 10.54 -11.45
CA ARG A 310 -9.85 9.51 -12.47
C ARG A 310 -10.89 9.76 -13.56
N ASN A 311 -10.41 9.97 -14.78
CA ASN A 311 -11.29 9.99 -15.93
C ASN A 311 -11.45 8.55 -16.46
N TYR A 312 -12.64 7.99 -16.32
CA TYR A 312 -13.02 6.78 -17.05
C TYR A 312 -13.36 7.20 -18.47
N GLY A 313 -12.33 7.44 -19.30
CA GLY A 313 -12.54 7.65 -20.72
C GLY A 313 -13.35 6.49 -21.27
N THR A 314 -14.41 6.80 -21.97
CA THR A 314 -15.14 5.84 -22.83
C THR A 314 -14.12 5.28 -23.82
N ILE A 315 -13.71 4.02 -23.64
CA ILE A 315 -13.03 3.24 -24.68
C ILE A 315 -14.12 2.61 -25.53
#